data_435b0f41ec04c30619a96eeab57bb80f
#
_entry.id   435b0f41ec04c30619a96eeab57bb80f
#
_cell.length_a   1.000
_cell.length_b   1.000
_cell.length_c   1.000
_cell.angle_alpha   90.00
_cell.angle_beta   90.00
_cell.angle_gamma   90.00
#
_symmetry.space_group_name_H-M   'P 1'
#
loop_
_entity.id
_entity.type
_entity.pdbx_description
1 polymer ?
#
loop_
_entity_poly.entity_id
_entity_poly.type
_entity_poly.pdbx_seq_one_letter_code
_entity_poly.pdbx_strand_id
1 'polypeptide(L)'
;MEYRYKNIYLEETIEEIFSELNNSNTEYERSTFSLAYRPYEYVEVTIYLIFGEVLLIKIFDENFQIDNTLKVGIALTDEIINRYDLYYDDFEEVYLSKKYKELVVIVDLADNIIGFSFVKEDGKDFSFPKDKIKNYLECKNLLDIYGSLRNNKTLMLI
;
A
#
# COMPACT_ATOMS: atom_id res chain seq x y z
N MET A 1 -16.27 -0.22 -3.46
CA MET A 1 -15.35 0.38 -2.47
C MET A 1 -14.20 1.06 -3.19
N GLU A 2 -13.84 2.25 -2.77
CA GLU A 2 -12.66 2.92 -3.28
C GLU A 2 -11.45 2.58 -2.40
N TYR A 3 -10.38 2.10 -3.02
CA TYR A 3 -9.14 1.76 -2.31
C TYR A 3 -8.19 2.94 -2.36
N ARG A 4 -8.43 3.90 -1.47
CA ARG A 4 -7.63 5.12 -1.42
C ARG A 4 -7.45 5.66 -0.01
N TYR A 5 -6.38 6.44 0.17
CA TYR A 5 -6.18 7.30 1.33
C TYR A 5 -5.93 8.71 0.82
N LYS A 6 -6.85 9.64 1.10
CA LYS A 6 -6.81 11.01 0.58
C LYS A 6 -6.66 11.01 -0.94
N ASN A 7 -5.57 11.55 -1.46
CA ASN A 7 -5.29 11.62 -2.89
C ASN A 7 -4.47 10.44 -3.42
N ILE A 8 -4.22 9.44 -2.61
CA ILE A 8 -3.43 8.27 -2.99
C ILE A 8 -4.37 7.12 -3.28
N TYR A 9 -4.32 6.63 -4.51
CA TYR A 9 -5.17 5.55 -5.00
C TYR A 9 -4.34 4.31 -5.26
N LEU A 10 -4.92 3.15 -4.98
CA LEU A 10 -4.37 1.90 -5.46
C LEU A 10 -4.32 1.95 -6.99
N GLU A 11 -3.28 1.39 -7.59
CA GLU A 11 -3.04 1.37 -9.04
C GLU A 11 -2.59 2.70 -9.66
N GLU A 12 -2.34 3.76 -8.86
CA GLU A 12 -1.69 4.93 -9.44
C GLU A 12 -0.33 4.57 -10.02
N THR A 13 -0.03 5.09 -11.20
CA THR A 13 1.25 4.83 -11.87
C THR A 13 2.36 5.67 -11.26
N ILE A 14 3.60 5.23 -11.47
CA ILE A 14 4.75 5.97 -10.97
C ILE A 14 4.84 7.36 -11.60
N GLU A 15 4.41 7.52 -12.85
CA GLU A 15 4.37 8.83 -13.50
C GLU A 15 3.40 9.77 -12.80
N GLU A 16 2.23 9.27 -12.38
CA GLU A 16 1.22 10.07 -11.69
C GLU A 16 1.71 10.57 -10.33
N ILE A 17 2.47 9.76 -9.60
CA ILE A 17 2.97 10.12 -8.28
C ILE A 17 4.37 10.74 -8.31
N PHE A 18 5.02 10.78 -9.46
CA PHE A 18 6.40 11.25 -9.58
C PHE A 18 6.57 12.68 -9.09
N SER A 19 5.63 13.56 -9.43
CA SER A 19 5.64 14.95 -8.99
C SER A 19 5.54 15.05 -7.47
N GLU A 20 4.69 14.24 -6.86
CA GLU A 20 4.53 14.18 -5.40
C GLU A 20 5.83 13.70 -4.73
N LEU A 21 6.42 12.62 -5.25
CA LEU A 21 7.70 12.12 -4.77
C LEU A 21 8.81 13.18 -4.89
N ASN A 22 8.82 13.91 -5.98
CA ASN A 22 9.84 14.91 -6.26
C ASN A 22 9.71 16.17 -5.38
N ASN A 23 8.48 16.54 -5.04
CA ASN A 23 8.19 17.72 -4.22
C ASN A 23 8.15 17.43 -2.72
N SER A 24 8.09 16.18 -2.35
CA SER A 24 8.00 15.75 -0.96
C SER A 24 9.38 15.73 -0.30
N ASN A 25 9.43 16.08 0.98
CA ASN A 25 10.61 15.83 1.82
C ASN A 25 10.60 14.41 2.40
N THR A 26 9.69 13.60 1.96
CA THR A 26 9.51 12.24 2.46
C THR A 26 10.67 11.36 2.01
N GLU A 27 11.26 10.64 2.96
CA GLU A 27 12.25 9.62 2.65
C GLU A 27 11.56 8.40 2.09
N TYR A 28 12.27 7.66 1.25
CA TYR A 28 11.77 6.40 0.75
C TYR A 28 12.84 5.32 0.80
N GLU A 29 12.39 4.09 0.89
CA GLU A 29 13.21 2.90 0.87
C GLU A 29 13.04 2.19 -0.46
N ARG A 30 14.14 1.87 -1.10
CA ARG A 30 14.14 1.20 -2.39
C ARG A 30 14.81 -0.15 -2.28
N SER A 31 14.11 -1.20 -2.71
CA SER A 31 14.67 -2.52 -2.93
C SER A 31 14.78 -2.80 -4.42
N THR A 32 15.18 -4.02 -4.80
CA THR A 32 15.34 -4.38 -6.21
C THR A 32 14.06 -4.17 -7.02
N PHE A 33 12.90 -4.54 -6.46
CA PHE A 33 11.63 -4.55 -7.19
C PHE A 33 10.56 -3.64 -6.60
N SER A 34 10.86 -2.92 -5.53
CA SER A 34 9.87 -2.08 -4.88
C SER A 34 10.44 -0.78 -4.36
N LEU A 35 9.55 0.18 -4.17
CA LEU A 35 9.84 1.44 -3.51
C LEU A 35 8.74 1.68 -2.50
N ALA A 36 9.13 1.89 -1.24
CA ALA A 36 8.21 2.21 -0.17
C ALA A 36 8.47 3.65 0.31
N TYR A 37 7.41 4.43 0.48
CA TYR A 37 7.51 5.79 0.97
C TYR A 37 6.36 6.11 1.91
N ARG A 38 6.51 7.16 2.71
CA ARG A 38 5.52 7.57 3.71
C ARG A 38 5.07 9.00 3.42
N PRO A 39 4.03 9.19 2.61
CA PRO A 39 3.52 10.52 2.27
C PRO A 39 2.85 11.22 3.44
N TYR A 40 2.36 10.45 4.39
CA TYR A 40 1.72 10.94 5.62
C TYR A 40 2.21 10.13 6.81
N GLU A 41 2.15 10.73 7.99
CA GLU A 41 2.37 10.00 9.23
C GLU A 41 1.37 8.84 9.31
N TYR A 42 1.83 7.66 9.68
CA TYR A 42 1.04 6.44 9.79
C TYR A 42 0.51 5.88 8.46
N VAL A 43 1.00 6.33 7.33
CA VAL A 43 0.64 5.78 6.02
C VAL A 43 1.89 5.43 5.23
N GLU A 44 1.97 4.17 4.82
CA GLU A 44 3.06 3.68 3.98
C GLU A 44 2.50 3.22 2.63
N VAL A 45 3.14 3.66 1.56
CA VAL A 45 2.76 3.31 0.19
C VAL A 45 3.90 2.54 -0.44
N THR A 46 3.57 1.41 -1.07
CA THR A 46 4.55 0.60 -1.80
C THR A 46 4.19 0.55 -3.28
N ILE A 47 5.18 0.84 -4.10
CA ILE A 47 5.11 0.72 -5.54
C ILE A 47 5.94 -0.48 -5.93
N TYR A 48 5.37 -1.39 -6.72
CA TYR A 48 6.13 -2.49 -7.28
C TYR A 48 6.61 -2.11 -8.67
N LEU A 49 7.92 -2.05 -8.85
CA LEU A 49 8.53 -1.55 -10.08
C LEU A 49 8.20 -2.41 -11.29
N ILE A 50 7.94 -3.69 -11.08
CA ILE A 50 7.53 -4.60 -12.14
C ILE A 50 6.23 -4.16 -12.79
N PHE A 51 5.30 -3.67 -11.98
CA PHE A 51 3.99 -3.21 -12.45
C PHE A 51 3.95 -1.71 -12.72
N GLY A 52 4.86 -0.96 -12.12
CA GLY A 52 4.95 0.49 -12.31
C GLY A 52 3.81 1.26 -11.66
N GLU A 53 3.19 0.70 -10.63
CA GLU A 53 2.03 1.33 -9.98
C GLU A 53 1.97 1.01 -8.49
N VAL A 54 1.17 1.78 -7.76
CA VAL A 54 0.91 1.59 -6.34
C VAL A 54 0.14 0.28 -6.14
N LEU A 55 0.73 -0.66 -5.43
CA LEU A 55 0.10 -1.97 -5.16
C LEU A 55 -0.21 -2.19 -3.68
N LEU A 56 0.26 -1.33 -2.79
CA LEU A 56 0.01 -1.46 -1.36
C LEU A 56 -0.11 -0.07 -0.73
N ILE A 57 -1.19 0.14 0.02
CA ILE A 57 -1.35 1.30 0.89
C ILE A 57 -1.64 0.77 2.29
N LYS A 58 -0.73 0.99 3.23
CA LYS A 58 -0.89 0.54 4.61
C LYS A 58 -1.20 1.75 5.49
N ILE A 59 -2.32 1.71 6.21
CA ILE A 59 -2.90 2.85 6.91
C ILE A 59 -3.05 2.53 8.40
N PHE A 60 -2.34 3.27 9.26
CA PHE A 60 -2.47 3.18 10.72
C PHE A 60 -2.95 4.50 11.33
N ASP A 61 -3.54 5.36 10.52
CA ASP A 61 -4.16 6.62 10.99
C ASP A 61 -5.37 6.29 11.85
N GLU A 62 -5.33 6.71 13.12
CA GLU A 62 -6.40 6.44 14.09
C GLU A 62 -7.74 7.09 13.74
N ASN A 63 -7.73 8.09 12.85
CA ASN A 63 -8.93 8.77 12.38
C ASN A 63 -9.48 8.22 11.06
N PHE A 64 -8.82 7.23 10.51
CA PHE A 64 -9.23 6.68 9.22
C PHE A 64 -10.46 5.77 9.36
N GLN A 65 -11.38 5.92 8.44
CA GLN A 65 -12.56 5.05 8.32
C GLN A 65 -12.82 4.72 6.86
N ILE A 66 -13.28 3.50 6.64
CA ILE A 66 -13.78 3.07 5.34
C ILE A 66 -15.22 3.57 5.19
N ASP A 67 -15.99 3.39 6.25
CA ASP A 67 -17.34 3.97 6.38
C ASP A 67 -17.68 4.14 7.88
N ASN A 68 -18.93 4.44 8.18
CA ASN A 68 -19.36 4.68 9.56
C ASN A 68 -19.23 3.46 10.48
N THR A 69 -19.16 2.25 9.91
CA THR A 69 -19.13 1.00 10.68
C THR A 69 -17.77 0.31 10.67
N LEU A 70 -16.91 0.62 9.71
CA LEU A 70 -15.59 0.01 9.58
C LEU A 70 -14.51 1.09 9.68
N LYS A 71 -13.94 1.23 10.86
CA LYS A 71 -12.99 2.30 11.18
C LYS A 71 -11.97 1.86 12.22
N VAL A 72 -10.84 2.54 12.24
CA VAL A 72 -9.80 2.30 13.24
C VAL A 72 -10.34 2.64 14.63
N GLY A 73 -9.99 1.82 15.62
CA GLY A 73 -10.34 2.02 17.02
C GLY A 73 -11.57 1.30 17.52
N ILE A 74 -12.35 0.67 16.63
CA ILE A 74 -13.51 -0.11 17.03
C ILE A 74 -13.16 -1.59 17.16
N ALA A 75 -13.95 -2.30 17.98
CA ALA A 75 -13.86 -3.75 18.07
C ALA A 75 -14.47 -4.41 16.84
N LEU A 76 -13.83 -5.46 16.34
CA LEU A 76 -14.35 -6.25 15.25
C LEU A 76 -15.45 -7.17 15.79
N THR A 77 -16.68 -6.96 15.33
CA THR A 77 -17.85 -7.72 15.75
C THR A 77 -18.28 -8.71 14.67
N ASP A 78 -19.11 -9.69 15.05
CA ASP A 78 -19.68 -10.64 14.09
C ASP A 78 -20.50 -9.93 13.01
N GLU A 79 -21.19 -8.86 13.36
CA GLU A 79 -21.94 -8.05 12.41
C GLU A 79 -21.03 -7.46 11.33
N ILE A 80 -19.90 -6.92 11.73
CA ILE A 80 -18.90 -6.35 10.80
C ILE A 80 -18.29 -7.46 9.94
N ILE A 81 -17.92 -8.58 10.55
CA ILE A 81 -17.38 -9.74 9.84
C ILE A 81 -18.34 -10.20 8.75
N ASN A 82 -19.63 -10.32 9.06
CA ASN A 82 -20.63 -10.74 8.10
C ASN A 82 -20.89 -9.71 7.02
N ARG A 83 -20.93 -8.43 7.39
CA ARG A 83 -21.23 -7.34 6.48
C ARG A 83 -20.18 -7.18 5.38
N TYR A 84 -18.89 -7.35 5.72
CA TYR A 84 -17.77 -7.20 4.80
C TYR A 84 -17.21 -8.54 4.34
N ASP A 85 -17.86 -9.62 4.71
CA ASP A 85 -17.45 -11.00 4.36
C ASP A 85 -15.98 -11.27 4.72
N LEU A 86 -15.64 -10.98 5.97
CA LEU A 86 -14.28 -11.11 6.47
C LEU A 86 -13.99 -12.53 6.92
N TYR A 87 -12.75 -12.94 6.75
CA TYR A 87 -12.24 -14.20 7.27
C TYR A 87 -10.80 -14.02 7.75
N TYR A 88 -10.45 -14.75 8.80
CA TYR A 88 -9.14 -14.65 9.41
C TYR A 88 -8.08 -15.43 8.62
N ASP A 89 -6.94 -14.77 8.37
CA ASP A 89 -5.77 -15.41 7.79
C ASP A 89 -4.75 -15.69 8.90
N ASP A 90 -4.58 -16.96 9.24
CA ASP A 90 -3.66 -17.39 10.30
C ASP A 90 -2.21 -17.08 10.01
N PHE A 91 -1.83 -17.05 8.75
CA PHE A 91 -0.44 -16.82 8.36
C PHE A 91 -0.02 -15.36 8.57
N GLU A 92 -0.82 -14.42 8.08
CA GLU A 92 -0.55 -12.99 8.21
C GLU A 92 -1.14 -12.37 9.47
N GLU A 93 -2.00 -13.09 10.18
CA GLU A 93 -2.69 -12.64 11.39
C GLU A 93 -3.54 -11.38 11.16
N VAL A 94 -4.25 -11.36 10.04
CA VAL A 94 -5.14 -10.27 9.62
C VAL A 94 -6.46 -10.84 9.12
N TYR A 95 -7.45 -9.97 8.93
CA TYR A 95 -8.70 -10.35 8.27
C TYR A 95 -8.68 -9.93 6.80
N LEU A 96 -9.06 -10.85 5.94
CA LEU A 96 -9.23 -10.61 4.51
C LEU A 96 -10.72 -10.59 4.21
N SER A 97 -11.10 -10.01 3.07
CA SER A 97 -12.50 -9.94 2.64
C SER A 97 -12.71 -10.76 1.36
N LYS A 98 -13.75 -11.59 1.35
CA LYS A 98 -14.16 -12.29 0.12
C LYS A 98 -14.92 -11.37 -0.82
N LYS A 99 -15.59 -10.35 -0.26
CA LYS A 99 -16.36 -9.38 -1.02
C LYS A 99 -15.48 -8.27 -1.61
N TYR A 100 -14.54 -7.76 -0.82
CA TYR A 100 -13.61 -6.70 -1.22
C TYR A 100 -12.20 -7.25 -1.20
N LYS A 101 -11.78 -7.85 -2.29
CA LYS A 101 -10.54 -8.66 -2.36
C LYS A 101 -9.26 -7.90 -2.06
N GLU A 102 -9.28 -6.59 -2.19
CA GLU A 102 -8.10 -5.74 -1.97
C GLU A 102 -8.08 -5.13 -0.57
N LEU A 103 -9.10 -5.42 0.24
CA LEU A 103 -9.20 -4.94 1.62
C LEU A 103 -8.56 -5.92 2.59
N VAL A 104 -7.69 -5.40 3.45
CA VAL A 104 -7.12 -6.12 4.59
C VAL A 104 -7.43 -5.33 5.85
N VAL A 105 -7.99 -5.97 6.87
CA VAL A 105 -8.28 -5.37 8.17
C VAL A 105 -7.25 -5.86 9.17
N ILE A 106 -6.51 -4.93 9.76
CA ILE A 106 -5.44 -5.22 10.71
C ILE A 106 -5.98 -5.03 12.11
N VAL A 107 -5.82 -6.06 12.94
CA VAL A 107 -6.36 -6.06 14.31
C VAL A 107 -5.24 -6.33 15.33
N ASP A 108 -5.50 -5.94 16.58
CA ASP A 108 -4.64 -6.31 17.70
C ASP A 108 -5.09 -7.67 18.28
N LEU A 109 -4.45 -8.11 19.36
CA LEU A 109 -4.74 -9.40 19.97
C LEU A 109 -6.15 -9.49 20.58
N ALA A 110 -6.79 -8.35 20.83
CA ALA A 110 -8.15 -8.28 21.36
C ALA A 110 -9.20 -8.04 20.27
N ASP A 111 -8.82 -8.20 19.00
CA ASP A 111 -9.67 -7.97 17.83
C ASP A 111 -10.20 -6.53 17.72
N ASN A 112 -9.42 -5.55 18.19
CA ASN A 112 -9.67 -4.16 17.89
C ASN A 112 -8.99 -3.79 16.58
N ILE A 113 -9.67 -3.02 15.75
CA ILE A 113 -9.12 -2.60 14.47
C ILE A 113 -8.07 -1.51 14.71
N ILE A 114 -6.83 -1.78 14.29
CA ILE A 114 -5.72 -0.84 14.43
C ILE A 114 -5.28 -0.24 13.11
N GLY A 115 -5.70 -0.80 11.98
CA GLY A 115 -5.33 -0.31 10.67
C GLY A 115 -5.98 -1.06 9.53
N PHE A 116 -5.69 -0.59 8.34
CA PHE A 116 -6.14 -1.20 7.09
C PHE A 116 -5.00 -1.27 6.10
N SER A 117 -5.08 -2.24 5.21
CA SER A 117 -4.20 -2.30 4.06
C SER A 117 -5.04 -2.47 2.81
N PHE A 118 -4.71 -1.73 1.78
CA PHE A 118 -5.24 -1.96 0.45
C PHE A 118 -4.13 -2.60 -0.37
N VAL A 119 -4.35 -3.83 -0.81
CA VAL A 119 -3.34 -4.63 -1.51
C VAL A 119 -3.90 -5.09 -2.83
N LYS A 120 -3.32 -4.64 -3.91
CA LYS A 120 -3.68 -5.11 -5.24
C LYS A 120 -3.43 -6.61 -5.33
N GLU A 121 -4.36 -7.37 -5.88
CA GLU A 121 -4.27 -8.82 -5.96
C GLU A 121 -3.00 -9.30 -6.67
N ASP A 122 -2.60 -8.62 -7.73
CA ASP A 122 -1.35 -8.89 -8.45
C ASP A 122 -0.11 -8.66 -7.58
N GLY A 123 -0.20 -7.79 -6.57
CA GLY A 123 0.87 -7.54 -5.62
C GLY A 123 1.08 -8.65 -4.60
N LYS A 124 0.17 -9.61 -4.53
CA LYS A 124 0.29 -10.78 -3.65
C LYS A 124 1.06 -11.92 -4.29
N ASP A 125 1.24 -11.88 -5.60
CA ASP A 125 1.99 -12.87 -6.36
C ASP A 125 3.21 -12.20 -6.98
N PHE A 126 4.38 -12.55 -6.48
CA PHE A 126 5.66 -11.99 -6.92
C PHE A 126 6.30 -12.75 -8.09
N SER A 127 5.53 -13.52 -8.85
CA SER A 127 6.10 -14.10 -10.07
C SER A 127 6.51 -12.98 -11.03
N PHE A 128 7.75 -13.05 -11.53
CA PHE A 128 8.29 -12.03 -12.42
C PHE A 128 7.76 -12.26 -13.85
N PRO A 129 6.76 -11.50 -14.31
CA PRO A 129 6.25 -11.69 -15.67
C PRO A 129 7.22 -11.11 -16.69
N LYS A 130 7.64 -11.94 -17.65
CA LYS A 130 8.61 -11.54 -18.67
C LYS A 130 8.15 -10.35 -19.51
N ASP A 131 6.84 -10.20 -19.69
CA ASP A 131 6.25 -9.10 -20.44
C ASP A 131 6.28 -7.76 -19.69
N LYS A 132 6.63 -7.77 -18.40
CA LYS A 132 6.71 -6.56 -17.56
C LYS A 132 8.14 -6.01 -17.39
N ILE A 133 9.14 -6.66 -17.98
CA ILE A 133 10.54 -6.21 -17.87
C ILE A 133 10.71 -4.77 -18.35
N LYS A 134 10.05 -4.42 -19.45
CA LYS A 134 10.11 -3.05 -19.99
C LYS A 134 9.61 -2.02 -19.00
N ASN A 135 8.46 -2.28 -18.36
CA ASN A 135 7.91 -1.39 -17.33
C ASN A 135 8.86 -1.26 -16.14
N TYR A 136 9.44 -2.36 -15.71
CA TYR A 136 10.42 -2.35 -14.64
C TYR A 136 11.61 -1.45 -14.95
N LEU A 137 12.19 -1.56 -16.15
CA LEU A 137 13.33 -0.75 -16.56
C LEU A 137 12.98 0.73 -16.69
N GLU A 138 11.81 1.05 -17.21
CA GLU A 138 11.35 2.44 -17.30
C GLU A 138 11.17 3.06 -15.91
N CYS A 139 10.55 2.34 -14.99
CA CYS A 139 10.38 2.80 -13.61
C CYS A 139 11.71 2.96 -12.89
N LYS A 140 12.61 2.01 -13.08
CA LYS A 140 13.95 2.08 -12.50
C LYS A 140 14.69 3.33 -12.97
N ASN A 141 14.62 3.64 -14.27
CA ASN A 141 15.26 4.82 -14.83
C ASN A 141 14.67 6.10 -14.26
N LEU A 142 13.34 6.20 -14.12
CA LEU A 142 12.69 7.35 -13.49
C LEU A 142 13.15 7.53 -12.05
N LEU A 143 13.25 6.46 -11.29
CA LEU A 143 13.69 6.51 -9.90
C LEU A 143 15.16 6.87 -9.78
N ASP A 144 15.99 6.45 -10.71
CA ASP A 144 17.40 6.80 -10.73
C ASP A 144 17.57 8.32 -10.99
N ILE A 145 16.80 8.88 -11.90
CA ILE A 145 16.75 10.33 -12.15
C ILE A 145 16.27 11.06 -10.90
N TYR A 146 15.20 10.58 -10.28
CA TYR A 146 14.66 11.17 -9.07
C TYR A 146 15.66 11.14 -7.92
N GLY A 147 16.33 10.02 -7.69
CA GLY A 147 17.36 9.88 -6.67
C GLY A 147 18.52 10.86 -6.88
N SER A 148 18.92 11.06 -8.14
CA SER A 148 19.94 12.01 -8.52
C SER A 148 19.54 13.45 -8.19
N LEU A 149 18.28 13.81 -8.43
CA LEU A 149 17.75 15.16 -8.15
C LEU A 149 17.57 15.44 -6.66
N ARG A 150 17.28 14.43 -5.87
CA ARG A 150 17.06 14.54 -4.42
C ARG A 150 18.34 14.51 -3.60
N ASN A 151 19.46 14.29 -4.23
CA ASN A 151 20.73 14.14 -3.52
C ASN A 151 20.68 12.95 -2.54
N ASN A 152 21.00 13.18 -1.29
CA ASN A 152 21.22 12.14 -0.29
C ASN A 152 19.97 11.74 0.50
N LYS A 153 18.77 12.08 0.03
CA LYS A 153 17.54 11.75 0.76
C LYS A 153 17.02 10.35 0.48
N THR A 154 17.60 9.65 -0.48
CA THR A 154 17.19 8.32 -0.86
C THR A 154 17.93 7.28 -0.02
N LEU A 155 17.18 6.38 0.61
CA LEU A 155 17.73 5.22 1.28
C LEU A 155 17.73 4.06 0.30
N MET A 156 18.91 3.54 0.01
CA MET A 156 19.08 2.42 -0.90
C MET A 156 19.21 1.14 -0.10
N LEU A 157 18.22 0.27 -0.19
CA LEU A 157 18.26 -1.07 0.37
C LEU A 157 18.54 -2.08 -0.73
N ILE A 158 19.56 -2.82 -0.55
CA ILE A 158 20.03 -3.76 -1.56
C ILE A 158 19.74 -5.19 -1.10
#